data_f9f695e8facb35459f55b9eb060b0437
#
_entry.id   f9f695e8facb35459f55b9eb060b0437
#
_cell.length_a   1.000
_cell.length_b   1.000
_cell.length_c   1.000
_cell.angle_alpha   90.00
_cell.angle_beta   90.00
_cell.angle_gamma   90.00
#
_symmetry.space_group_name_H-M   'P 1'
#
loop_
_entity.id
_entity.type
_entity.pdbx_description
1 polymer ?
#
loop_
_entity_poly.entity_id
_entity_poly.type
_entity_poly.pdbx_seq_one_letter_code
_entity_poly.pdbx_strand_id
1 'polypeptide(L)'
;MSLPIPAAYSLDSYIQTVNRYPMLSLEDEQKFARAWHDNQDVEAARQLVVSHLRVVVSVARHYLGYGLPHADLIQEGNVGLMKAVKRFDPDRGVRLVSFALHWIRAEIHEYVLKNWRLVKVATTKAQRKLFFNLRSLKQSLNALTIKEADAMARELNVSRKDVLEMETRLSGHDVSIDPTMDDGEESYSPLAYLASPDENPAQLLEREQTEQLRHKGLVNALEDLDERSRHIIQARWLTEGEAATLHELAAEYGVSAERIRQIEARALQKMRAAIPA
;
A
#
# COMPACT_ATOMS: atom_id res chain seq x y z
N MET A 1 25.58 14.40 39.40
CA MET A 1 24.14 14.70 39.63
C MET A 1 23.33 14.08 38.46
N SER A 2 22.44 13.14 38.79
CA SER A 2 21.58 12.56 37.74
C SER A 2 20.50 13.57 37.35
N LEU A 3 20.35 13.86 36.05
CA LEU A 3 19.29 14.74 35.56
C LEU A 3 17.93 14.03 35.77
N PRO A 4 16.90 14.70 36.31
CA PRO A 4 15.57 14.10 36.47
C PRO A 4 14.96 13.82 35.09
N ILE A 5 14.20 12.72 34.99
CA ILE A 5 13.43 12.43 33.78
C ILE A 5 12.29 13.45 33.70
N PRO A 6 12.02 14.06 32.53
CA PRO A 6 10.92 14.98 32.40
C PRO A 6 9.58 14.27 32.67
N ALA A 7 8.96 14.55 33.79
CA ALA A 7 7.60 14.13 34.08
C ALA A 7 6.64 15.06 33.31
N ALA A 8 5.99 14.56 32.30
CA ALA A 8 5.13 15.38 31.44
C ALA A 8 3.67 15.24 31.87
N TYR A 9 3.16 16.24 32.58
CA TYR A 9 1.70 16.42 32.75
C TYR A 9 1.07 17.08 31.53
N SER A 10 1.85 17.81 30.72
CA SER A 10 1.45 18.39 29.43
C SER A 10 2.65 18.47 28.48
N LEU A 11 2.38 18.57 27.18
CA LEU A 11 3.41 18.73 26.14
C LEU A 11 4.27 19.98 26.38
N ASP A 12 3.65 21.09 26.78
CA ASP A 12 4.35 22.35 27.04
C ASP A 12 5.30 22.21 28.23
N SER A 13 4.85 21.56 29.31
CA SER A 13 5.70 21.26 30.48
C SER A 13 6.90 20.39 30.09
N TYR A 14 6.71 19.40 29.25
CA TYR A 14 7.79 18.59 28.69
C TYR A 14 8.82 19.45 27.93
N ILE A 15 8.34 20.26 26.97
CA ILE A 15 9.20 21.14 26.16
C ILE A 15 9.98 22.12 27.04
N GLN A 16 9.34 22.73 28.05
CA GLN A 16 10.02 23.62 28.99
C GLN A 16 11.10 22.90 29.77
N THR A 17 10.82 21.69 30.26
CA THR A 17 11.77 20.89 31.02
C THR A 17 12.97 20.51 30.17
N VAL A 18 12.72 20.04 28.94
CA VAL A 18 13.78 19.67 27.99
C VAL A 18 14.69 20.87 27.66
N ASN A 19 14.12 22.05 27.52
CA ASN A 19 14.90 23.27 27.22
C ASN A 19 15.75 23.76 28.38
N ARG A 20 15.52 23.32 29.62
CA ARG A 20 16.33 23.65 30.81
C ARG A 20 17.62 22.84 30.89
N TYR A 21 17.69 21.68 30.25
CA TYR A 21 18.90 20.87 30.29
C TYR A 21 20.06 21.56 29.57
N PRO A 22 21.26 21.64 30.17
CA PRO A 22 22.43 22.22 29.52
C PRO A 22 22.90 21.35 28.38
N MET A 23 23.43 21.98 27.34
CA MET A 23 24.13 21.26 26.27
C MET A 23 25.47 20.77 26.78
N LEU A 24 25.88 19.58 26.36
CA LEU A 24 27.16 19.00 26.70
C LEU A 24 28.31 19.70 25.95
N SER A 25 29.44 19.89 26.65
CA SER A 25 30.69 20.25 26.01
C SER A 25 31.18 19.10 25.10
N LEU A 26 32.11 19.37 24.19
CA LEU A 26 32.70 18.32 23.36
C LEU A 26 33.40 17.24 24.21
N GLU A 27 34.08 17.66 25.28
CA GLU A 27 34.80 16.77 26.17
C GLU A 27 33.88 15.85 26.96
N ASP A 28 32.81 16.42 27.51
CA ASP A 28 31.79 15.64 28.25
C ASP A 28 31.05 14.68 27.30
N GLU A 29 30.71 15.12 26.09
CA GLU A 29 30.06 14.29 25.06
C GLU A 29 30.93 13.06 24.73
N GLN A 30 32.25 13.28 24.50
CA GLN A 30 33.18 12.19 24.24
C GLN A 30 33.36 11.28 25.44
N LYS A 31 33.43 11.84 26.66
CA LYS A 31 33.56 11.08 27.88
C LYS A 31 32.39 10.15 28.10
N PHE A 32 31.17 10.65 28.00
CA PHE A 32 29.96 9.84 28.13
C PHE A 32 29.81 8.85 26.98
N ALA A 33 30.16 9.23 25.75
CA ALA A 33 30.10 8.34 24.61
C ALA A 33 31.09 7.15 24.75
N ARG A 34 32.29 7.37 25.21
CA ARG A 34 33.26 6.28 25.53
C ARG A 34 32.78 5.41 26.68
N ALA A 35 32.29 6.01 27.77
CA ALA A 35 31.73 5.23 28.89
C ALA A 35 30.58 4.32 28.44
N TRP A 36 29.72 4.79 27.55
CA TRP A 36 28.67 3.96 26.94
C TRP A 36 29.24 2.87 26.00
N HIS A 37 30.17 3.26 25.11
CA HIS A 37 30.72 2.33 24.10
C HIS A 37 31.53 1.20 24.74
N ASP A 38 32.42 1.53 25.71
CA ASP A 38 33.37 0.59 26.28
C ASP A 38 32.76 -0.22 27.45
N ASN A 39 31.96 0.43 28.28
CA ASN A 39 31.46 -0.17 29.54
C ASN A 39 29.95 -0.43 29.50
N GLN A 40 29.25 -0.07 28.45
CA GLN A 40 27.78 -0.13 28.36
C GLN A 40 27.08 0.61 29.53
N ASP A 41 27.68 1.73 29.96
CA ASP A 41 27.16 2.53 31.07
C ASP A 41 25.84 3.22 30.66
N VAL A 42 24.74 2.70 31.19
CA VAL A 42 23.38 3.19 30.89
C VAL A 42 23.18 4.64 31.39
N GLU A 43 23.85 5.03 32.49
CA GLU A 43 23.74 6.41 32.99
C GLU A 43 24.44 7.39 32.07
N ALA A 44 25.59 7.02 31.49
CA ALA A 44 26.27 7.81 30.46
C ALA A 44 25.41 7.96 29.21
N ALA A 45 24.76 6.88 28.73
CA ALA A 45 23.83 6.94 27.63
C ALA A 45 22.62 7.84 27.92
N ARG A 46 22.09 7.79 29.14
CA ARG A 46 21.00 8.64 29.63
C ARG A 46 21.38 10.12 29.57
N GLN A 47 22.59 10.49 30.04
CA GLN A 47 23.08 11.86 30.01
C GLN A 47 23.17 12.37 28.55
N LEU A 48 23.66 11.54 27.60
CA LEU A 48 23.72 11.86 26.18
C LEU A 48 22.31 12.10 25.61
N VAL A 49 21.35 11.22 25.91
CA VAL A 49 19.97 11.36 25.41
C VAL A 49 19.32 12.62 25.96
N VAL A 50 19.32 12.80 27.31
CA VAL A 50 18.59 13.90 27.96
C VAL A 50 19.11 15.26 27.50
N SER A 51 20.42 15.42 27.36
CA SER A 51 21.03 16.68 26.90
C SER A 51 20.71 17.02 25.44
N HIS A 52 20.29 16.03 24.62
CA HIS A 52 20.00 16.24 23.21
C HIS A 52 18.49 16.21 22.87
N LEU A 53 17.60 16.00 23.85
CA LEU A 53 16.14 16.02 23.62
C LEU A 53 15.64 17.33 22.98
N ARG A 54 16.25 18.47 23.28
CA ARG A 54 15.90 19.75 22.68
C ARG A 54 16.07 19.78 21.16
N VAL A 55 17.04 19.03 20.64
CA VAL A 55 17.26 18.90 19.20
C VAL A 55 16.09 18.15 18.56
N VAL A 56 15.60 17.10 19.23
CA VAL A 56 14.44 16.33 18.77
C VAL A 56 13.21 17.22 18.69
N VAL A 57 12.92 18.02 19.73
CA VAL A 57 11.78 18.96 19.73
C VAL A 57 11.89 19.97 18.58
N SER A 58 13.12 20.50 18.34
CA SER A 58 13.34 21.43 17.23
C SER A 58 13.10 20.78 15.88
N VAL A 59 13.56 19.55 15.67
CA VAL A 59 13.35 18.81 14.41
C VAL A 59 11.89 18.45 14.22
N ALA A 60 11.19 17.96 15.26
CA ALA A 60 9.80 17.57 15.19
C ALA A 60 8.86 18.71 14.78
N ARG A 61 9.17 19.95 15.17
CA ARG A 61 8.41 21.16 14.78
C ARG A 61 8.29 21.34 13.26
N HIS A 62 9.30 20.93 12.50
CA HIS A 62 9.26 21.05 11.03
C HIS A 62 8.24 20.11 10.37
N TYR A 63 7.74 19.13 11.10
CA TYR A 63 6.78 18.14 10.61
C TYR A 63 5.34 18.36 11.07
N LEU A 64 5.06 19.45 11.79
CA LEU A 64 3.68 19.78 12.23
C LEU A 64 2.71 19.97 11.06
N GLY A 65 3.21 20.42 9.90
CA GLY A 65 2.39 20.61 8.69
C GLY A 65 1.77 19.33 8.11
N TYR A 66 2.14 18.15 8.62
CA TYR A 66 1.52 16.88 8.21
C TYR A 66 0.25 16.53 8.99
N GLY A 67 -0.15 17.35 9.99
CA GLY A 67 -1.39 17.15 10.76
C GLY A 67 -1.32 16.06 11.82
N LEU A 68 -0.12 15.53 12.13
CA LEU A 68 0.08 14.52 13.16
C LEU A 68 0.34 15.16 14.54
N PRO A 69 0.00 14.47 15.65
CA PRO A 69 0.22 14.97 16.99
C PRO A 69 1.69 15.27 17.27
N HIS A 70 2.00 16.49 17.77
CA HIS A 70 3.37 16.90 18.02
C HIS A 70 4.07 16.02 19.07
N ALA A 71 3.31 15.54 20.08
CA ALA A 71 3.83 14.63 21.08
C ALA A 71 4.39 13.34 20.45
N ASP A 72 3.65 12.76 19.52
CA ASP A 72 4.05 11.52 18.86
C ASP A 72 5.28 11.72 17.98
N LEU A 73 5.32 12.84 17.22
CA LEU A 73 6.50 13.21 16.41
C LEU A 73 7.75 13.34 17.27
N ILE A 74 7.62 13.91 18.49
CA ILE A 74 8.74 14.03 19.44
C ILE A 74 9.15 12.65 19.95
N GLN A 75 8.19 11.77 20.31
CA GLN A 75 8.54 10.45 20.84
C GLN A 75 9.22 9.58 19.79
N GLU A 76 8.76 9.61 18.55
CA GLU A 76 9.45 8.91 17.45
C GLU A 76 10.85 9.50 17.19
N GLY A 77 10.97 10.82 17.27
CA GLY A 77 12.28 11.47 17.23
C GLY A 77 13.19 11.06 18.39
N ASN A 78 12.66 10.87 19.60
CA ASN A 78 13.40 10.35 20.75
C ASN A 78 13.88 8.91 20.50
N VAL A 79 13.04 8.06 19.87
CA VAL A 79 13.46 6.70 19.45
C VAL A 79 14.64 6.81 18.48
N GLY A 80 14.59 7.74 17.53
CA GLY A 80 15.69 8.01 16.59
C GLY A 80 16.98 8.43 17.30
N LEU A 81 16.86 9.35 18.29
CA LEU A 81 18.00 9.79 19.10
C LEU A 81 18.59 8.61 19.88
N MET A 82 17.78 7.76 20.52
CA MET A 82 18.28 6.58 21.23
C MET A 82 19.00 5.59 20.31
N LYS A 83 18.47 5.38 19.09
CA LYS A 83 19.15 4.57 18.08
C LYS A 83 20.49 5.17 17.67
N ALA A 84 20.57 6.50 17.57
CA ALA A 84 21.80 7.21 17.27
C ALA A 84 22.83 7.03 18.39
N VAL A 85 22.46 7.27 19.65
CA VAL A 85 23.36 7.10 20.81
C VAL A 85 23.90 5.66 20.87
N LYS A 86 23.06 4.67 20.62
CA LYS A 86 23.48 3.26 20.60
C LYS A 86 24.55 2.93 19.54
N ARG A 87 24.57 3.68 18.43
CA ARG A 87 25.47 3.44 17.29
C ARG A 87 26.56 4.49 17.12
N PHE A 88 26.60 5.46 18.03
CA PHE A 88 27.56 6.55 17.97
C PHE A 88 28.94 6.07 18.33
N ASP A 89 29.89 6.40 17.45
CA ASP A 89 31.30 6.13 17.63
C ASP A 89 32.04 7.46 17.93
N PRO A 90 32.54 7.65 19.16
CA PRO A 90 33.19 8.89 19.56
C PRO A 90 34.51 9.18 18.84
N ASP A 91 35.17 8.15 18.30
CA ASP A 91 36.51 8.29 17.71
C ASP A 91 36.48 8.77 16.25
N ARG A 92 35.27 8.86 15.65
CA ARG A 92 35.10 9.41 14.29
C ARG A 92 35.22 10.92 14.19
N GLY A 93 35.40 11.65 15.27
CA GLY A 93 35.59 13.11 15.27
C GLY A 93 34.36 13.93 14.89
N VAL A 94 33.16 13.32 14.89
CA VAL A 94 31.87 13.96 14.53
C VAL A 94 31.07 14.20 15.81
N ARG A 95 30.35 15.33 15.91
CA ARG A 95 29.45 15.61 17.03
C ARG A 95 28.22 14.67 17.00
N LEU A 96 27.78 14.24 18.16
CA LEU A 96 26.57 13.41 18.30
C LEU A 96 25.35 14.06 17.63
N VAL A 97 25.18 15.39 17.76
CA VAL A 97 24.06 16.11 17.12
C VAL A 97 24.04 15.87 15.63
N SER A 98 25.17 16.01 14.95
CA SER A 98 25.24 15.85 13.49
C SER A 98 24.89 14.42 13.04
N PHE A 99 25.37 13.44 13.78
CA PHE A 99 25.05 12.03 13.55
C PHE A 99 23.59 11.70 13.86
N ALA A 100 23.06 12.19 15.00
CA ALA A 100 21.71 11.92 15.45
C ALA A 100 20.62 12.52 14.59
N LEU A 101 20.88 13.69 13.94
CA LEU A 101 19.91 14.33 13.06
C LEU A 101 19.40 13.40 11.95
N HIS A 102 20.25 12.56 11.39
CA HIS A 102 19.85 11.60 10.35
C HIS A 102 18.90 10.52 10.91
N TRP A 103 19.19 10.02 12.09
CA TRP A 103 18.36 9.01 12.77
C TRP A 103 17.01 9.58 13.22
N ILE A 104 17.04 10.77 13.82
CA ILE A 104 15.83 11.48 14.26
C ILE A 104 14.89 11.70 13.08
N ARG A 105 15.42 12.25 11.97
CA ARG A 105 14.62 12.47 10.76
C ARG A 105 14.10 11.17 10.16
N ALA A 106 14.90 10.12 10.14
CA ALA A 106 14.48 8.82 9.59
C ALA A 106 13.28 8.23 10.34
N GLU A 107 13.29 8.24 11.68
CA GLU A 107 12.18 7.74 12.48
C GLU A 107 10.93 8.62 12.32
N ILE A 108 11.07 9.94 12.35
CA ILE A 108 9.94 10.86 12.13
C ILE A 108 9.36 10.65 10.72
N HIS A 109 10.19 10.51 9.68
CA HIS A 109 9.72 10.24 8.32
C HIS A 109 8.96 8.92 8.22
N GLU A 110 9.48 7.86 8.85
CA GLU A 110 8.80 6.55 8.86
C GLU A 110 7.45 6.63 9.58
N TYR A 111 7.39 7.34 10.70
CA TYR A 111 6.15 7.58 11.44
C TYR A 111 5.13 8.36 10.60
N VAL A 112 5.56 9.46 9.97
CA VAL A 112 4.70 10.28 9.10
C VAL A 112 4.14 9.43 7.95
N LEU A 113 4.98 8.66 7.25
CA LEU A 113 4.54 7.80 6.14
C LEU A 113 3.54 6.72 6.56
N LYS A 114 3.62 6.24 7.80
CA LYS A 114 2.71 5.22 8.32
C LYS A 114 1.37 5.77 8.77
N ASN A 115 1.37 6.97 9.37
CA ASN A 115 0.22 7.47 10.13
C ASN A 115 -0.47 8.67 9.47
N TRP A 116 0.05 9.18 8.34
CA TRP A 116 -0.53 10.34 7.66
C TRP A 116 -1.95 10.08 7.15
N ARG A 117 -2.28 8.83 6.76
CA ARG A 117 -3.61 8.36 6.34
C ARG A 117 -3.85 6.93 6.74
N LEU A 118 -5.13 6.51 6.74
CA LEU A 118 -5.53 5.13 6.98
C LEU A 118 -4.88 4.15 5.99
N VAL A 119 -4.84 4.53 4.71
CA VAL A 119 -4.17 3.75 3.68
C VAL A 119 -2.78 4.32 3.40
N LYS A 120 -1.77 3.46 3.37
CA LYS A 120 -0.40 3.87 3.06
C LYS A 120 -0.30 4.44 1.66
N VAL A 121 0.05 5.72 1.57
CA VAL A 121 0.13 6.45 0.30
C VAL A 121 1.44 6.18 -0.45
N ALA A 122 2.55 6.02 0.28
CA ALA A 122 3.88 5.88 -0.30
C ALA A 122 4.55 4.57 0.13
N THR A 123 4.56 3.57 -0.74
CA THR A 123 5.14 2.23 -0.49
C THR A 123 6.50 2.04 -1.15
N THR A 124 6.75 2.62 -2.32
CA THR A 124 8.01 2.52 -3.05
C THR A 124 8.99 3.63 -2.68
N LYS A 125 10.28 3.45 -3.00
CA LYS A 125 11.31 4.49 -2.79
C LYS A 125 11.00 5.77 -3.55
N ALA A 126 10.50 5.67 -4.79
CA ALA A 126 10.11 6.81 -5.61
C ALA A 126 8.95 7.58 -4.96
N GLN A 127 7.91 6.89 -4.52
CA GLN A 127 6.75 7.48 -3.85
C GLN A 127 7.12 8.16 -2.52
N ARG A 128 8.00 7.54 -1.70
CA ARG A 128 8.51 8.14 -0.45
C ARG A 128 9.27 9.44 -0.73
N LYS A 129 10.11 9.47 -1.77
CA LYS A 129 10.84 10.66 -2.19
C LYS A 129 9.89 11.77 -2.65
N LEU A 130 8.89 11.42 -3.44
CA LEU A 130 7.84 12.34 -3.90
C LEU A 130 6.99 12.87 -2.76
N PHE A 131 6.62 12.05 -1.79
CA PHE A 131 5.80 12.44 -0.65
C PHE A 131 6.36 13.68 0.09
N PHE A 132 7.66 13.70 0.34
CA PHE A 132 8.30 14.80 1.06
C PHE A 132 8.69 16.00 0.18
N ASN A 133 8.91 15.78 -1.11
CA ASN A 133 9.46 16.83 -1.99
C ASN A 133 8.43 17.42 -2.96
N LEU A 134 7.38 16.68 -3.35
CA LEU A 134 6.44 17.13 -4.38
C LEU A 134 5.78 18.47 -4.02
N ARG A 135 5.38 18.62 -2.75
CA ARG A 135 4.70 19.84 -2.27
C ARG A 135 5.63 21.07 -2.28
N SER A 136 6.91 20.89 -1.96
CA SER A 136 7.90 21.99 -1.97
C SER A 136 8.32 22.41 -3.37
N LEU A 137 8.27 21.48 -4.33
CA LEU A 137 8.62 21.75 -5.72
C LEU A 137 7.44 22.31 -6.53
N LYS A 138 6.21 22.09 -6.06
CA LYS A 138 5.00 22.58 -6.73
C LYS A 138 4.86 24.10 -6.51
N GLN A 139 4.91 24.86 -7.59
CA GLN A 139 4.82 26.33 -7.56
C GLN A 139 3.38 26.85 -7.57
N SER A 140 2.43 26.05 -8.03
CA SER A 140 1.02 26.43 -8.14
C SER A 140 0.12 25.50 -7.32
N LEU A 141 -1.07 25.99 -6.95
CA LEU A 141 -2.11 25.16 -6.32
C LEU A 141 -2.91 24.33 -7.32
N ASN A 142 -2.78 24.62 -8.61
CA ASN A 142 -3.49 23.90 -9.68
C ASN A 142 -2.87 22.53 -9.92
N ALA A 143 -3.57 21.68 -10.69
CA ALA A 143 -3.02 20.39 -11.13
C ALA A 143 -1.69 20.60 -11.89
N LEU A 144 -0.76 19.67 -11.74
CA LEU A 144 0.54 19.72 -12.40
C LEU A 144 0.38 19.63 -13.92
N THR A 145 1.03 20.53 -14.62
CA THR A 145 1.19 20.41 -16.06
C THR A 145 2.18 19.32 -16.42
N ILE A 146 2.09 18.76 -17.62
CA ILE A 146 3.01 17.72 -18.11
C ILE A 146 4.47 18.20 -18.04
N LYS A 147 4.71 19.49 -18.33
CA LYS A 147 6.06 20.10 -18.29
C LYS A 147 6.63 20.17 -16.87
N GLU A 148 5.81 20.57 -15.91
CA GLU A 148 6.20 20.61 -14.49
C GLU A 148 6.45 19.18 -13.97
N ALA A 149 5.59 18.22 -14.31
CA ALA A 149 5.78 16.82 -13.94
C ALA A 149 7.10 16.25 -14.52
N ASP A 150 7.45 16.58 -15.75
CA ASP A 150 8.72 16.17 -16.37
C ASP A 150 9.94 16.84 -15.70
N ALA A 151 9.82 18.11 -15.30
CA ALA A 151 10.89 18.82 -14.56
C ALA A 151 11.13 18.16 -13.19
N MET A 152 10.07 17.94 -12.42
CA MET A 152 10.14 17.26 -11.12
C MET A 152 10.65 15.82 -11.24
N ALA A 153 10.24 15.09 -12.26
CA ALA A 153 10.70 13.73 -12.53
C ALA A 153 12.22 13.67 -12.74
N ARG A 154 12.79 14.63 -13.48
CA ARG A 154 14.24 14.74 -13.69
C ARG A 154 14.98 15.13 -12.42
N GLU A 155 14.50 16.15 -11.70
CA GLU A 155 15.13 16.63 -10.47
C GLU A 155 15.16 15.55 -9.38
N LEU A 156 14.06 14.82 -9.21
CA LEU A 156 13.95 13.76 -8.23
C LEU A 156 14.42 12.39 -8.73
N ASN A 157 14.83 12.27 -10.00
CA ASN A 157 15.20 11.00 -10.62
C ASN A 157 14.14 9.89 -10.38
N VAL A 158 12.90 10.19 -10.79
CA VAL A 158 11.72 9.30 -10.71
C VAL A 158 10.97 9.32 -12.06
N SER A 159 10.03 8.40 -12.27
CA SER A 159 9.24 8.42 -13.51
C SER A 159 8.17 9.51 -13.46
N ARG A 160 7.84 10.10 -14.63
CA ARG A 160 6.72 11.05 -14.74
C ARG A 160 5.40 10.43 -14.28
N LYS A 161 5.20 9.13 -14.55
CA LYS A 161 4.02 8.39 -14.12
C LYS A 161 3.88 8.41 -12.60
N ASP A 162 4.98 8.15 -11.88
CA ASP A 162 4.98 8.19 -10.40
C ASP A 162 4.65 9.60 -9.88
N VAL A 163 5.13 10.66 -10.54
CA VAL A 163 4.82 12.05 -10.15
C VAL A 163 3.32 12.34 -10.24
N LEU A 164 2.70 12.04 -11.38
CA LEU A 164 1.27 12.28 -11.61
C LEU A 164 0.41 11.41 -10.68
N GLU A 165 0.76 10.13 -10.52
CA GLU A 165 0.07 9.23 -9.61
C GLU A 165 0.15 9.74 -8.16
N MET A 166 1.32 10.19 -7.73
CA MET A 166 1.52 10.70 -6.39
C MET A 166 0.79 12.02 -6.16
N GLU A 167 0.71 12.90 -7.15
CA GLU A 167 -0.12 14.12 -7.09
C GLU A 167 -1.59 13.77 -6.84
N THR A 168 -2.14 12.83 -7.60
CA THR A 168 -3.53 12.38 -7.42
C THR A 168 -3.75 11.83 -6.01
N ARG A 169 -2.82 11.01 -5.51
CA ARG A 169 -2.90 10.46 -4.15
C ARG A 169 -2.80 11.52 -3.04
N LEU A 170 -2.02 12.59 -3.25
CA LEU A 170 -1.84 13.66 -2.27
C LEU A 170 -2.97 14.69 -2.30
N SER A 171 -3.69 14.85 -3.41
CA SER A 171 -4.75 15.85 -3.57
C SER A 171 -6.06 15.47 -2.88
N GLY A 172 -6.39 14.17 -2.79
CA GLY A 172 -7.60 13.68 -2.15
C GLY A 172 -7.49 13.68 -0.62
N HIS A 173 -8.61 13.75 0.08
CA HIS A 173 -8.73 13.47 1.52
C HIS A 173 -9.52 12.18 1.74
N ASP A 174 -9.28 11.54 2.89
CA ASP A 174 -10.13 10.44 3.32
C ASP A 174 -11.53 11.00 3.63
N VAL A 175 -12.57 10.37 3.06
CA VAL A 175 -13.97 10.79 3.24
C VAL A 175 -14.64 9.79 4.17
N SER A 176 -15.37 10.30 5.17
CA SER A 176 -16.19 9.44 6.03
C SER A 176 -17.34 8.84 5.22
N ILE A 177 -17.53 7.53 5.36
CA ILE A 177 -18.65 6.81 4.75
C ILE A 177 -19.84 6.78 5.70
N ASP A 178 -19.57 6.88 7.02
CA ASP A 178 -20.61 6.91 8.03
C ASP A 178 -21.44 8.22 8.00
N PRO A 179 -22.73 8.17 8.36
CA PRO A 179 -23.54 9.36 8.45
C PRO A 179 -22.98 10.31 9.52
N THR A 180 -22.86 11.58 9.18
CA THR A 180 -22.62 12.63 10.18
C THR A 180 -23.93 12.88 10.90
N MET A 181 -23.95 12.73 12.23
CA MET A 181 -25.09 13.16 13.04
C MET A 181 -25.15 14.67 13.03
N ASP A 182 -25.99 15.24 12.17
CA ASP A 182 -26.33 16.66 12.20
C ASP A 182 -27.75 16.80 12.73
N ASP A 183 -27.96 17.77 13.60
CA ASP A 183 -29.22 17.95 14.35
C ASP A 183 -30.38 18.24 13.39
N GLY A 184 -31.15 17.22 13.03
CA GLY A 184 -32.54 17.38 12.57
C GLY A 184 -32.84 17.32 11.07
N GLU A 185 -31.86 17.16 10.19
CA GLU A 185 -32.07 16.90 8.76
C GLU A 185 -31.69 15.46 8.40
N GLU A 186 -32.30 14.92 7.33
CA GLU A 186 -31.98 13.57 6.83
C GLU A 186 -30.47 13.45 6.62
N SER A 187 -29.83 12.70 7.50
CA SER A 187 -28.38 12.50 7.49
C SER A 187 -27.93 11.88 6.18
N TYR A 188 -27.23 12.66 5.36
CA TYR A 188 -26.63 12.16 4.14
C TYR A 188 -25.53 11.15 4.48
N SER A 189 -25.77 9.88 4.16
CA SER A 189 -24.78 8.82 4.29
C SER A 189 -24.27 8.41 2.92
N PRO A 190 -22.99 8.62 2.57
CA PRO A 190 -22.40 8.10 1.34
C PRO A 190 -22.57 6.58 1.22
N LEU A 191 -22.64 5.85 2.34
CA LEU A 191 -22.85 4.40 2.37
C LEU A 191 -24.18 3.99 1.71
N ALA A 192 -25.23 4.83 1.83
CA ALA A 192 -26.55 4.53 1.25
C ALA A 192 -26.56 4.57 -0.30
N TYR A 193 -25.59 5.24 -0.89
CA TYR A 193 -25.45 5.39 -2.36
C TYR A 193 -24.41 4.43 -2.97
N LEU A 194 -23.68 3.68 -2.15
CA LEU A 194 -22.77 2.68 -2.67
C LEU A 194 -23.58 1.47 -3.17
N ALA A 195 -23.36 1.13 -4.44
CA ALA A 195 -23.94 -0.08 -4.99
C ALA A 195 -23.33 -1.32 -4.33
N SER A 196 -24.17 -2.31 -3.96
CA SER A 196 -23.68 -3.62 -3.56
C SER A 196 -22.92 -4.25 -4.74
N PRO A 197 -21.82 -4.97 -4.50
CA PRO A 197 -21.20 -5.80 -5.52
C PRO A 197 -22.06 -6.98 -5.93
N ASP A 198 -23.14 -7.27 -5.19
CA ASP A 198 -24.08 -8.34 -5.50
C ASP A 198 -24.85 -7.99 -6.76
N GLU A 199 -25.02 -8.98 -7.63
CA GLU A 199 -25.81 -8.83 -8.84
C GLU A 199 -27.29 -8.55 -8.47
N ASN A 200 -27.94 -7.72 -9.28
CA ASN A 200 -29.37 -7.46 -9.15
C ASN A 200 -30.15 -8.79 -9.24
N PRO A 201 -31.14 -9.05 -8.38
CA PRO A 201 -31.97 -10.28 -8.45
C PRO A 201 -32.51 -10.61 -9.83
N ALA A 202 -32.85 -9.59 -10.63
CA ALA A 202 -33.27 -9.78 -12.02
C ALA A 202 -32.14 -10.35 -12.91
N GLN A 203 -30.91 -9.86 -12.75
CA GLN A 203 -29.73 -10.35 -13.48
C GLN A 203 -29.35 -11.77 -13.07
N LEU A 204 -29.45 -12.09 -11.77
CA LEU A 204 -29.24 -13.44 -11.26
C LEU A 204 -30.22 -14.42 -11.87
N LEU A 205 -31.52 -14.08 -11.90
CA LEU A 205 -32.55 -14.89 -12.49
C LEU A 205 -32.35 -15.05 -14.01
N GLU A 206 -32.04 -13.98 -14.71
CA GLU A 206 -31.76 -14.00 -16.16
C GLU A 206 -30.55 -14.90 -16.47
N ARG A 207 -29.49 -14.82 -15.67
CA ARG A 207 -28.32 -15.69 -15.81
C ARG A 207 -28.68 -17.15 -15.58
N GLU A 208 -29.40 -17.44 -14.49
CA GLU A 208 -29.83 -18.80 -14.16
C GLU A 208 -30.73 -19.38 -15.24
N GLN A 209 -31.70 -18.63 -15.71
CA GLN A 209 -32.56 -19.04 -16.81
C GLN A 209 -31.80 -19.29 -18.10
N THR A 210 -30.86 -18.40 -18.42
CA THR A 210 -30.02 -18.54 -19.61
C THR A 210 -29.12 -19.79 -19.52
N GLU A 211 -28.55 -20.06 -18.38
CA GLU A 211 -27.74 -21.27 -18.13
C GLU A 211 -28.60 -22.53 -18.25
N GLN A 212 -29.81 -22.54 -17.67
CA GLN A 212 -30.74 -23.66 -17.80
C GLN A 212 -31.19 -23.90 -19.25
N LEU A 213 -31.49 -22.82 -20.00
CA LEU A 213 -31.84 -22.93 -21.42
C LEU A 213 -30.69 -23.47 -22.25
N ARG A 214 -29.46 -22.98 -22.02
CA ARG A 214 -28.25 -23.47 -22.70
C ARG A 214 -28.00 -24.96 -22.35
N HIS A 215 -28.11 -25.33 -21.09
CA HIS A 215 -27.93 -26.72 -20.65
C HIS A 215 -28.95 -27.64 -21.30
N LYS A 216 -30.25 -27.29 -21.23
CA LYS A 216 -31.31 -28.04 -21.90
C LYS A 216 -31.10 -28.10 -23.42
N GLY A 217 -30.74 -26.97 -24.03
CA GLY A 217 -30.41 -26.92 -25.45
C GLY A 217 -29.25 -27.85 -25.84
N LEU A 218 -28.20 -27.89 -25.01
CA LEU A 218 -27.07 -28.78 -25.22
C LEU A 218 -27.46 -30.26 -25.10
N VAL A 219 -28.26 -30.64 -24.06
CA VAL A 219 -28.71 -32.01 -23.87
C VAL A 219 -29.59 -32.47 -25.05
N ASN A 220 -30.56 -31.65 -25.46
CA ASN A 220 -31.42 -31.97 -26.59
C ASN A 220 -30.61 -32.09 -27.90
N ALA A 221 -29.68 -31.19 -28.13
CA ALA A 221 -28.82 -31.23 -29.33
C ALA A 221 -27.92 -32.49 -29.37
N LEU A 222 -27.48 -32.98 -28.20
CA LEU A 222 -26.74 -34.25 -28.08
C LEU A 222 -27.65 -35.47 -28.32
N GLU A 223 -28.90 -35.42 -27.89
CA GLU A 223 -29.88 -36.50 -28.12
C GLU A 223 -30.24 -36.63 -29.61
N ASP A 224 -30.30 -35.52 -30.35
CA ASP A 224 -30.56 -35.49 -31.78
C ASP A 224 -29.42 -36.00 -32.64
N LEU A 225 -28.23 -36.25 -32.07
CA LEU A 225 -27.10 -36.84 -32.77
C LEU A 225 -27.21 -38.38 -32.80
N ASP A 226 -26.69 -38.95 -33.89
CA ASP A 226 -26.46 -40.39 -33.96
C ASP A 226 -25.42 -40.83 -32.89
N GLU A 227 -25.53 -42.05 -32.43
CA GLU A 227 -24.72 -42.60 -31.31
C GLU A 227 -23.22 -42.40 -31.49
N ARG A 228 -22.73 -42.57 -32.72
CA ARG A 228 -21.33 -42.40 -33.08
C ARG A 228 -20.89 -40.94 -32.97
N SER A 229 -21.66 -40.01 -33.50
CA SER A 229 -21.37 -38.57 -33.43
C SER A 229 -21.45 -38.06 -32.00
N ARG A 230 -22.44 -38.52 -31.23
CA ARG A 230 -22.57 -38.19 -29.81
C ARG A 230 -21.37 -38.63 -29.02
N HIS A 231 -20.90 -39.88 -29.17
CA HIS A 231 -19.73 -40.37 -28.49
C HIS A 231 -18.45 -39.59 -28.83
N ILE A 232 -18.23 -39.26 -30.11
CA ILE A 232 -17.09 -38.44 -30.52
C ILE A 232 -17.11 -37.05 -29.86
N ILE A 233 -18.27 -36.38 -29.79
CA ILE A 233 -18.41 -35.07 -29.13
C ILE A 233 -18.20 -35.20 -27.63
N GLN A 234 -18.81 -36.20 -26.97
CA GLN A 234 -18.60 -36.41 -25.54
C GLN A 234 -17.17 -36.69 -25.16
N ALA A 235 -16.49 -37.59 -25.86
CA ALA A 235 -15.10 -37.95 -25.59
C ALA A 235 -14.10 -36.81 -25.82
N ARG A 236 -14.43 -35.85 -26.71
CA ARG A 236 -13.53 -34.74 -27.03
C ARG A 236 -13.82 -33.43 -26.30
N TRP A 237 -15.10 -33.14 -26.02
CA TRP A 237 -15.53 -31.82 -25.53
C TRP A 237 -16.21 -31.82 -24.17
N LEU A 238 -16.73 -32.94 -23.71
CA LEU A 238 -17.52 -33.02 -22.47
C LEU A 238 -16.90 -33.93 -21.41
N THR A 239 -15.64 -34.33 -21.58
CA THR A 239 -14.94 -35.19 -20.60
C THR A 239 -14.24 -34.32 -19.56
N GLU A 240 -14.35 -34.65 -18.29
CA GLU A 240 -13.65 -33.98 -17.16
C GLU A 240 -12.14 -34.33 -17.07
N GLY A 241 -11.60 -35.10 -18.01
CA GLY A 241 -10.23 -35.56 -18.06
C GLY A 241 -9.50 -35.13 -19.34
N GLU A 242 -8.47 -35.92 -19.74
CA GLU A 242 -7.78 -35.73 -21.01
C GLU A 242 -8.75 -36.02 -22.16
N ALA A 243 -8.97 -35.04 -23.04
CA ALA A 243 -9.83 -35.19 -24.21
C ALA A 243 -9.22 -36.20 -25.20
N ALA A 244 -10.03 -37.12 -25.71
CA ALA A 244 -9.58 -38.11 -26.67
C ALA A 244 -9.06 -37.45 -27.95
N THR A 245 -7.94 -37.94 -28.46
CA THR A 245 -7.35 -37.45 -29.70
C THR A 245 -8.07 -38.00 -30.94
N LEU A 246 -7.99 -37.28 -32.06
CA LEU A 246 -8.56 -37.75 -33.32
C LEU A 246 -7.98 -39.14 -33.75
N HIS A 247 -6.75 -39.43 -33.39
CA HIS A 247 -6.09 -40.71 -33.72
C HIS A 247 -6.60 -41.85 -32.87
N GLU A 248 -6.84 -41.66 -31.60
CA GLU A 248 -7.42 -42.66 -30.71
C GLU A 248 -8.84 -43.04 -31.13
N LEU A 249 -9.70 -42.05 -31.39
CA LEU A 249 -11.04 -42.30 -31.89
C LEU A 249 -11.03 -42.91 -33.29
N ALA A 250 -10.07 -42.57 -34.15
CA ALA A 250 -9.90 -43.18 -35.44
C ALA A 250 -9.52 -44.68 -35.33
N ALA A 251 -8.66 -45.05 -34.39
CA ALA A 251 -8.32 -46.42 -34.09
C ALA A 251 -9.53 -47.21 -33.52
N GLU A 252 -10.27 -46.62 -32.62
CA GLU A 252 -11.47 -47.22 -32.03
C GLU A 252 -12.58 -47.54 -33.07
N TYR A 253 -12.81 -46.61 -33.98
CA TYR A 253 -13.86 -46.76 -35.00
C TYR A 253 -13.35 -47.35 -36.34
N GLY A 254 -12.05 -47.70 -36.46
CA GLY A 254 -11.48 -48.29 -37.65
C GLY A 254 -11.54 -47.40 -38.88
N VAL A 255 -11.42 -46.04 -38.71
CA VAL A 255 -11.51 -45.06 -39.79
C VAL A 255 -10.31 -44.11 -39.74
N SER A 256 -10.15 -43.28 -40.76
CA SER A 256 -9.10 -42.27 -40.76
C SER A 256 -9.40 -41.12 -39.77
N ALA A 257 -8.35 -40.49 -39.22
CA ALA A 257 -8.48 -39.32 -38.32
C ALA A 257 -9.23 -38.15 -39.04
N GLU A 258 -9.04 -38.00 -40.34
CA GLU A 258 -9.75 -37.01 -41.15
C GLU A 258 -11.25 -37.28 -41.19
N ARG A 259 -11.64 -38.57 -41.24
CA ARG A 259 -13.05 -38.95 -41.21
C ARG A 259 -13.71 -38.62 -39.87
N ILE A 260 -13.01 -38.81 -38.74
CA ILE A 260 -13.48 -38.39 -37.41
C ILE A 260 -13.65 -36.88 -37.38
N ARG A 261 -12.69 -36.10 -37.91
CA ARG A 261 -12.78 -34.64 -38.02
C ARG A 261 -14.01 -34.19 -38.83
N GLN A 262 -14.33 -34.86 -39.92
CA GLN A 262 -15.52 -34.55 -40.71
C GLN A 262 -16.82 -34.85 -39.96
N ILE A 263 -16.88 -35.96 -39.24
CA ILE A 263 -18.04 -36.33 -38.41
C ILE A 263 -18.23 -35.28 -37.30
N GLU A 264 -17.17 -34.94 -36.59
CA GLU A 264 -17.16 -33.91 -35.55
C GLU A 264 -17.67 -32.58 -36.09
N ALA A 265 -17.14 -32.08 -37.20
CA ALA A 265 -17.56 -30.82 -37.78
C ALA A 265 -19.05 -30.79 -38.19
N ARG A 266 -19.56 -31.92 -38.71
CA ARG A 266 -21.01 -32.05 -39.04
C ARG A 266 -21.86 -32.10 -37.78
N ALA A 267 -21.39 -32.82 -36.72
CA ALA A 267 -22.08 -32.89 -35.44
C ALA A 267 -22.20 -31.55 -34.80
N LEU A 268 -21.09 -30.78 -34.71
CA LEU A 268 -21.07 -29.41 -34.17
C LEU A 268 -21.98 -28.47 -34.99
N GLN A 269 -22.03 -28.62 -36.31
CA GLN A 269 -22.91 -27.83 -37.16
C GLN A 269 -24.40 -28.13 -36.91
N LYS A 270 -24.75 -29.40 -36.70
CA LYS A 270 -26.12 -29.81 -36.30
C LYS A 270 -26.50 -29.27 -34.92
N MET A 271 -25.59 -29.40 -33.94
CA MET A 271 -25.82 -28.88 -32.59
C MET A 271 -26.01 -27.37 -32.60
N ARG A 272 -25.19 -26.64 -33.37
CA ARG A 272 -25.32 -25.19 -33.47
C ARG A 272 -26.67 -24.74 -34.07
N ALA A 273 -27.24 -25.52 -34.96
CA ALA A 273 -28.56 -25.23 -35.56
C ALA A 273 -29.72 -25.56 -34.58
N ALA A 274 -29.49 -26.48 -33.64
CA ALA A 274 -30.50 -26.92 -32.67
C ALA A 274 -30.53 -26.07 -31.37
N ILE A 275 -29.42 -25.38 -31.06
CA ILE A 275 -29.35 -24.51 -29.87
C ILE A 275 -29.82 -23.12 -30.24
N PRO A 276 -30.91 -22.59 -29.63
CA PRO A 276 -31.35 -21.22 -29.86
C PRO A 276 -30.27 -20.22 -29.42
N ALA A 277 -30.10 -19.16 -30.18
CA ALA A 277 -29.09 -18.10 -29.96
C ALA A 277 -29.41 -17.29 -28.70
#